data_f017a84ea4185efe1d4bab6b6d7cd781
#
_entry.id   f017a84ea4185efe1d4bab6b6d7cd781
#
_cell.length_a   1.000
_cell.length_b   1.000
_cell.length_c   1.000
_cell.angle_alpha   90.00
_cell.angle_beta   90.00
_cell.angle_gamma   90.00
#
_symmetry.space_group_name_H-M   'P 1'
#
loop_
_entity.id
_entity.type
_entity.pdbx_description
1 polymer ?
#
loop_
_entity_poly.entity_id
_entity_poly.type
_entity_poly.pdbx_seq_one_letter_code
_entity_poly.pdbx_strand_id
1 'polypeptide(L)' 'MEKKVLAAMKKAGKPVRPGEVAEMIGEESKDVSKVISKLKKSGEVISPKRCYYSLSDG' A
#
# COMPACT_ATOMS: atom_id res chain seq x y z
N MET A 1 -4.27 -10.41 3.99
CA MET A 1 -3.77 -9.03 4.20
C MET A 1 -3.71 -8.20 2.92
N GLU A 2 -3.40 -8.80 1.79
CA GLU A 2 -3.32 -8.04 0.53
C GLU A 2 -4.60 -7.26 0.24
N LYS A 3 -5.73 -7.88 0.42
CA LYS A 3 -7.01 -7.21 0.19
C LYS A 3 -7.21 -6.01 1.10
N LYS A 4 -6.79 -6.14 2.35
CA LYS A 4 -6.90 -5.03 3.30
C LYS A 4 -6.01 -3.87 2.88
N VAL A 5 -4.80 -4.16 2.44
CA VAL A 5 -3.86 -3.14 1.99
C VAL A 5 -4.40 -2.44 0.76
N LEU A 6 -4.87 -3.20 -0.22
CA LEU A 6 -5.43 -2.63 -1.45
C LEU A 6 -6.66 -1.76 -1.14
N ALA A 7 -7.53 -2.24 -0.27
CA ALA A 7 -8.72 -1.48 0.11
C ALA A 7 -8.36 -0.18 0.80
N ALA A 8 -7.37 -0.22 1.69
CA ALA A 8 -6.93 0.97 2.40
C ALA A 8 -6.33 1.99 1.43
N MET A 9 -5.51 1.53 0.49
CA MET A 9 -4.90 2.42 -0.50
C MET A 9 -5.96 3.03 -1.41
N LYS A 10 -6.94 2.23 -1.81
CA LYS A 10 -8.05 2.70 -2.64
C LYS A 10 -8.88 3.75 -1.90
N LYS A 11 -9.14 3.50 -0.62
CA LYS A 11 -9.91 4.41 0.22
C LYS A 11 -9.17 5.73 0.42
N ALA A 12 -7.84 5.67 0.54
CA ALA A 12 -7.04 6.86 0.72
C ALA A 12 -7.09 7.77 -0.52
N GLY A 13 -7.15 7.18 -1.71
CA GLY A 13 -7.25 7.92 -2.96
C GLY A 13 -6.03 8.78 -3.27
N LYS A 14 -4.91 8.51 -2.63
CA LYS A 14 -3.67 9.26 -2.82
C LYS A 14 -2.49 8.37 -2.44
N PRO A 15 -1.27 8.73 -2.86
CA PRO A 15 -0.08 7.98 -2.43
C PRO A 15 0.05 7.99 -0.92
N VAL A 16 0.34 6.82 -0.33
CA VAL A 16 0.47 6.67 1.11
C VAL A 16 1.72 5.86 1.43
N ARG A 17 2.21 6.00 2.66
CA ARG A 17 3.34 5.22 3.14
C ARG A 17 2.83 3.93 3.78
N PRO A 18 3.69 2.89 3.84
CA PRO A 18 3.29 1.64 4.49
C PRO A 18 2.81 1.83 5.91
N GLY A 19 3.44 2.74 6.67
CA GLY A 19 3.03 3.01 8.03
C GLY A 19 1.62 3.56 8.14
N GLU A 20 1.24 4.40 7.18
CA GLU A 20 -0.11 4.94 7.15
C GLU A 20 -1.14 3.85 6.86
N VAL A 21 -0.83 2.97 5.91
CA VAL A 21 -1.71 1.85 5.60
C VAL A 21 -1.83 0.93 6.80
N ALA A 22 -0.73 0.67 7.49
CA ALA A 22 -0.73 -0.20 8.66
C ALA A 22 -1.67 0.34 9.73
N GLU A 23 -1.66 1.64 9.97
CA GLU A 23 -2.56 2.25 10.93
C GLU A 23 -4.03 2.13 10.50
N MET A 24 -4.28 2.29 9.22
CA MET A 24 -5.64 2.21 8.69
C MET A 24 -6.26 0.82 8.87
N ILE A 25 -5.45 -0.22 8.73
CA ILE A 25 -5.95 -1.60 8.80
C ILE A 25 -5.62 -2.32 10.10
N GLY A 26 -4.91 -1.65 11.01
CA GLY A 26 -4.59 -2.23 12.31
C GLY A 26 -3.56 -3.35 12.22
N GLU A 27 -2.66 -3.30 11.26
CA GLU A 27 -1.59 -4.27 11.09
C GLU A 27 -0.23 -3.62 11.33
N GLU A 28 0.83 -4.43 11.41
CA GLU A 28 2.16 -3.89 11.59
C GLU A 28 2.70 -3.33 10.27
N SER A 29 3.38 -2.19 10.34
CA SER A 29 3.95 -1.57 9.15
C SER A 29 4.95 -2.49 8.45
N LYS A 30 5.64 -3.32 9.22
CA LYS A 30 6.60 -4.29 8.70
C LYS A 30 5.91 -5.28 7.75
N ASP A 31 4.77 -5.80 8.19
CA ASP A 31 4.00 -6.74 7.37
C ASP A 31 3.39 -6.05 6.16
N VAL A 32 2.87 -4.86 6.37
CA VAL A 32 2.29 -4.07 5.27
C VAL A 32 3.34 -3.77 4.21
N SER A 33 4.55 -3.42 4.64
CA SER A 33 5.65 -3.13 3.73
C SER A 33 5.96 -4.34 2.85
N LYS A 34 5.96 -5.53 3.42
CA LYS A 34 6.19 -6.76 2.66
C LYS A 34 5.10 -6.99 1.62
N VAL A 35 3.85 -6.77 2.03
CA VAL A 35 2.71 -6.94 1.13
C VAL A 35 2.78 -5.93 -0.01
N ILE A 36 3.10 -4.68 0.31
CA ILE A 36 3.20 -3.63 -0.70
C ILE A 36 4.31 -3.96 -1.70
N SER A 37 5.46 -4.46 -1.22
CA SER A 37 6.54 -4.87 -2.11
C SER A 37 6.08 -5.96 -3.07
N LYS A 38 5.32 -6.92 -2.57
CA LYS A 38 4.79 -8.00 -3.38
C LYS A 38 3.81 -7.47 -4.43
N LEU A 39 2.93 -6.58 -4.02
CA LEU A 39 1.96 -5.99 -4.94
C LEU A 39 2.63 -5.12 -5.98
N LYS A 40 3.72 -4.46 -5.61
CA LYS A 40 4.50 -3.67 -6.55
C LYS A 40 5.11 -4.55 -7.63
N LYS A 41 5.62 -5.71 -7.24
CA LYS A 41 6.18 -6.66 -8.22
C LYS A 41 5.14 -7.16 -9.19
N SER A 42 3.91 -7.36 -8.72
CA SER A 42 2.84 -7.83 -9.59
C SER A 42 2.19 -6.70 -10.41
N GLY A 43 2.61 -5.46 -10.19
CA GLY A 43 2.12 -4.34 -10.96
C GLY A 43 0.87 -3.67 -10.43
N GLU A 44 0.35 -4.13 -9.30
CA GLU A 44 -0.86 -3.55 -8.71
C GLU A 44 -0.60 -2.28 -7.94
N VAL A 45 0.64 -2.08 -7.51
CA VAL A 45 1.05 -0.91 -6.75
C VAL A 45 2.23 -0.24 -7.44
N ILE A 46 2.23 1.07 -7.47
CA ILE A 46 3.33 1.86 -8.01
C ILE A 46 3.89 2.76 -6.92
N SER A 47 5.10 3.24 -7.13
CA SER A 47 5.76 4.15 -6.21
C SER A 47 6.02 5.48 -6.92
N PRO A 48 5.04 6.41 -6.89
CA PRO A 48 5.21 7.71 -7.57
C PRO A 48 6.25 8.61 -6.89
N LYS A 49 6.48 8.38 -5.61
CA LYS A 49 7.49 9.11 -4.85
C LYS A 49 8.22 8.15 -3.93
N ARG A 50 9.39 8.56 -3.47
CA ARG A 50 10.16 7.79 -2.52
C ARG A 50 9.33 7.53 -1.26
N CYS A 51 9.24 6.29 -0.84
CA CYS A 51 8.50 5.84 0.34
C CYS A 51 6.98 6.01 0.24
N TYR A 52 6.46 6.48 -0.89
CA TYR A 52 5.02 6.58 -1.12
C TYR A 52 4.60 5.55 -2.14
N TYR A 53 3.42 5.00 -1.92
CA TYR A 53 2.88 3.95 -2.78
C TYR A 53 1.43 4.25 -3.11
N SER A 54 1.03 3.89 -4.31
CA SER A 54 -0.33 4.14 -4.79
C SER A 54 -0.76 2.97 -5.67
N LEU A 55 -2.06 2.85 -5.88
CA LEU A 55 -2.58 1.83 -6.80
C LEU A 55 -2.26 2.24 -8.22
N SER A 56 -1.97 1.23 -9.06
CA SER A 56 -1.57 1.48 -10.44
C SER A 56 -2.74 1.67 -11.39
N ASP A 57 -3.94 1.47 -10.94
CA ASP A 57 -5.14 1.57 -11.77
C ASP A 57 -5.64 2.99 -11.90
N GLY A 58 -4.75 3.91 -12.00
CA GLY A 58 -5.04 5.35 -12.03
C GLY A 58 -6.13 5.80 -12.95
#